data_c81b062d6dcb2bf7f740ff5413f900d3
#
_entry.id   c81b062d6dcb2bf7f740ff5413f900d3
#
_cell.length_a   1.000
_cell.length_b   1.000
_cell.length_c   1.000
_cell.angle_alpha   90.00
_cell.angle_beta   90.00
_cell.angle_gamma   90.00
#
_symmetry.space_group_name_H-M   'P 1'
#
loop_
_entity.id
_entity.type
_entity.pdbx_description
1 polymer ?
#
loop_
_entity_poly.entity_id
_entity_poly.type
_entity_poly.pdbx_seq_one_letter_code
_entity_poly.pdbx_strand_id
1 'polypeptide(L)'
;LVVDIDGENVIYTQSDINNLLLAYASNPYKFQGSQCKYIINVVIPAHERAWNRQLLYTSQTRMTTKLIEIAEPQTVHEAIAHLGDDNRKTRLKEFLCLT
;
A
#
# COMPACT_ATOMS: atom_id res chain seq x y z
N LEU A 1 -26.83 -6.12 4.60
CA LEU A 1 -26.11 -4.85 4.60
C LEU A 1 -26.22 -4.22 3.23
N VAL A 2 -26.55 -2.94 3.17
CA VAL A 2 -26.54 -2.17 1.92
C VAL A 2 -25.38 -1.19 2.00
N VAL A 3 -24.53 -1.18 1.00
CA VAL A 3 -23.34 -0.32 0.91
C VAL A 3 -23.48 0.53 -0.34
N ASP A 4 -23.38 1.83 -0.19
CA ASP A 4 -23.27 2.75 -1.33
C ASP A 4 -21.83 2.73 -1.86
N ILE A 5 -21.67 2.39 -3.12
CA ILE A 5 -20.39 2.41 -3.83
C ILE A 5 -20.56 3.33 -5.04
N ASP A 6 -19.98 4.52 -4.97
CA ASP A 6 -20.01 5.54 -6.03
C ASP A 6 -21.45 5.93 -6.50
N GLY A 7 -22.43 5.90 -5.57
CA GLY A 7 -23.82 6.21 -5.83
C GLY A 7 -24.68 5.00 -6.22
N GLU A 8 -24.10 3.81 -6.29
CA GLU A 8 -24.82 2.56 -6.51
C GLU A 8 -24.96 1.76 -5.20
N ASN A 9 -26.16 1.32 -4.89
CA ASN A 9 -26.45 0.52 -3.71
C ASN A 9 -26.18 -0.96 -3.99
N VAL A 10 -25.13 -1.51 -3.38
CA VAL A 10 -24.79 -2.93 -3.44
C VAL A 10 -25.29 -3.65 -2.19
N ILE A 11 -26.04 -4.71 -2.40
CA ILE A 11 -26.60 -5.53 -1.30
C ILE A 11 -25.64 -6.68 -0.99
N TYR A 12 -25.13 -6.71 0.24
CA TYR A 12 -24.31 -7.79 0.78
C TYR A 12 -25.16 -8.74 1.62
N THR A 13 -25.09 -10.01 1.32
CA THR A 13 -25.73 -11.08 2.12
C THR A 13 -24.90 -11.35 3.39
N GLN A 14 -25.41 -12.20 4.27
CA GLN A 14 -24.70 -12.54 5.52
C GLN A 14 -23.41 -13.33 5.25
N SER A 15 -23.35 -14.09 4.17
CA SER A 15 -22.12 -14.78 3.73
C SER A 15 -21.05 -13.82 3.22
N ASP A 16 -21.46 -12.69 2.64
CA ASP A 16 -20.55 -11.73 2.02
C ASP A 16 -19.95 -10.75 3.02
N ILE A 17 -20.59 -10.59 4.20
CA ILE A 17 -20.14 -9.65 5.26
C ILE A 17 -18.72 -9.96 5.72
N ASN A 18 -18.31 -11.23 5.72
CA ASN A 18 -16.96 -11.65 6.08
C ASN A 18 -15.86 -11.12 5.12
N ASN A 19 -16.26 -10.68 3.93
CA ASN A 19 -15.36 -10.09 2.93
C ASN A 19 -15.23 -8.57 3.07
N LEU A 20 -16.03 -7.96 3.94
CA LEU A 20 -16.01 -6.52 4.19
C LEU A 20 -15.09 -6.20 5.38
N LEU A 21 -14.24 -5.22 5.19
CA LEU A 21 -13.36 -4.70 6.23
C LEU A 21 -13.60 -3.21 6.39
N LEU A 22 -13.48 -2.72 7.62
CA LEU A 22 -13.49 -1.28 7.88
C LEU A 22 -12.26 -0.64 7.24
N ALA A 23 -12.48 0.42 6.47
CA ALA A 23 -11.43 1.09 5.67
C ALA A 23 -10.94 2.40 6.32
N TYR A 24 -10.95 2.50 7.65
CA TYR A 24 -10.41 3.67 8.37
C TYR A 24 -8.88 3.79 8.24
N ALA A 25 -8.19 2.71 7.93
CA ALA A 25 -6.78 2.66 7.59
C ALA A 25 -6.53 1.55 6.57
N SER A 26 -5.57 1.73 5.70
CA SER A 26 -5.22 0.75 4.68
C SER A 26 -3.72 0.52 4.62
N ASN A 27 -3.35 -0.69 4.29
CA ASN A 27 -1.98 -1.05 3.97
C ASN A 27 -1.60 -0.45 2.59
N PRO A 28 -0.40 0.11 2.43
CA PRO A 28 0.04 0.70 1.16
C PRO A 28 -0.08 -0.23 -0.06
N TYR A 29 0.12 -1.54 0.13
CA TYR A 29 -0.05 -2.51 -0.96
C TYR A 29 -1.48 -2.59 -1.48
N LYS A 30 -2.47 -2.54 -0.57
CA LYS A 30 -3.89 -2.56 -0.96
C LYS A 30 -4.32 -1.25 -1.62
N PHE A 31 -3.57 -0.18 -1.38
CA PHE A 31 -3.85 1.14 -1.92
C PHE A 31 -3.12 1.42 -3.24
N GLN A 32 -2.39 0.44 -3.78
CA GLN A 32 -1.74 0.57 -5.09
C GLN A 32 -2.77 0.80 -6.20
N GLY A 33 -2.49 1.75 -7.07
CA GLY A 33 -3.40 2.15 -8.15
C GLY A 33 -4.43 3.20 -7.76
N SER A 34 -4.66 3.44 -6.46
CA SER A 34 -5.55 4.49 -5.95
C SER A 34 -4.80 5.78 -5.63
N GLN A 35 -5.53 6.88 -5.52
CA GLN A 35 -5.01 8.18 -5.11
C GLN A 35 -5.96 8.85 -4.13
N CYS A 36 -5.40 9.65 -3.22
CA CYS A 36 -6.16 10.49 -2.29
C CYS A 36 -5.61 11.91 -2.25
N LYS A 37 -6.49 12.87 -1.97
CA LYS A 37 -6.08 14.26 -1.76
C LYS A 37 -5.10 14.39 -0.60
N TYR A 38 -5.40 13.73 0.50
CA TYR A 38 -4.62 13.79 1.74
C TYR A 38 -4.25 12.38 2.16
N ILE A 39 -2.98 12.18 2.50
CA ILE A 39 -2.49 10.93 3.05
C ILE A 39 -1.83 11.21 4.39
N ILE A 40 -2.15 10.41 5.38
CA ILE A 40 -1.43 10.32 6.65
C ILE A 40 -0.67 9.00 6.63
N ASN A 41 0.64 9.07 6.52
CA ASN A 41 1.52 7.92 6.50
C ASN A 41 2.14 7.71 7.89
N VAL A 42 2.10 6.48 8.41
CA VAL A 42 2.62 6.15 9.74
C VAL A 42 3.77 5.16 9.61
N VAL A 43 4.99 5.64 9.86
CA VAL A 43 6.24 4.88 9.72
C VAL A 43 6.90 4.75 11.09
N ILE A 44 6.58 3.67 11.79
CA ILE A 44 7.00 3.43 13.17
C ILE A 44 7.79 2.11 13.30
N PRO A 45 8.65 1.96 14.33
CA PRO A 45 9.49 0.78 14.53
C PRO A 45 8.71 -0.54 14.61
N ALA A 46 7.50 -0.51 15.15
CA ALA A 46 6.64 -1.71 15.23
C ALA A 46 6.39 -2.37 13.86
N HIS A 47 6.53 -1.61 12.78
CA HIS A 47 6.34 -2.07 11.40
C HIS A 47 7.62 -2.02 10.55
N GLU A 48 8.78 -1.86 11.16
CA GLU A 48 10.08 -1.69 10.49
C GLU A 48 10.34 -2.73 9.39
N ARG A 49 10.08 -4.01 9.67
CA ARG A 49 10.29 -5.10 8.72
C ARG A 49 9.41 -5.02 7.47
N ALA A 50 8.29 -4.32 7.54
CA ALA A 50 7.38 -4.13 6.41
C ALA A 50 7.83 -3.00 5.49
N TRP A 51 8.58 -2.04 6.03
CA TRP A 51 9.01 -0.86 5.29
C TRP A 51 10.29 -1.13 4.48
N ASN A 52 10.25 -0.74 3.24
CA ASN A 52 11.39 -0.67 2.34
C ASN A 52 11.23 0.57 1.46
N ARG A 53 12.27 0.91 0.70
CA ARG A 53 12.31 2.10 -0.16
C ARG A 53 11.13 2.16 -1.14
N GLN A 54 10.80 1.04 -1.78
CA GLN A 54 9.72 0.98 -2.77
C GLN A 54 8.36 1.21 -2.13
N LEU A 55 8.11 0.61 -0.96
CA LEU A 55 6.85 0.79 -0.25
C LEU A 55 6.69 2.20 0.28
N LEU A 56 7.76 2.78 0.83
CA LEU A 56 7.77 4.16 1.29
C LEU A 56 7.46 5.11 0.13
N TYR A 57 8.15 4.97 -0.99
CA TYR A 57 7.90 5.75 -2.20
C TYR A 57 6.46 5.57 -2.70
N THR A 58 5.98 4.32 -2.76
CA THR A 58 4.61 4.02 -3.22
C THR A 58 3.56 4.68 -2.34
N SER A 59 3.72 4.62 -1.01
CA SER A 59 2.76 5.23 -0.09
C SER A 59 2.76 6.76 -0.20
N GLN A 60 3.92 7.37 -0.31
CA GLN A 60 4.07 8.82 -0.41
C GLN A 60 3.51 9.38 -1.73
N THR A 61 3.72 8.68 -2.84
CA THR A 61 3.29 9.14 -4.18
C THR A 61 1.80 8.95 -4.48
N ARG A 62 1.03 8.42 -3.54
CA ARG A 62 -0.45 8.30 -3.69
C ARG A 62 -1.18 9.59 -3.37
N MET A 63 -0.55 10.57 -2.73
CA MET A 63 -1.19 11.86 -2.45
C MET A 63 -1.25 12.74 -3.70
N THR A 64 -2.34 13.51 -3.82
CA THR A 64 -2.47 14.52 -4.88
C THR A 64 -2.35 15.94 -4.36
N THR A 65 -2.55 16.16 -3.07
CA THR A 65 -2.50 17.50 -2.47
C THR A 65 -1.51 17.60 -1.31
N LYS A 66 -1.62 16.74 -0.30
CA LYS A 66 -0.78 16.84 0.91
C LYS A 66 -0.49 15.47 1.52
N LEU A 67 0.78 15.29 1.88
CA LEU A 67 1.26 14.20 2.71
C LEU A 67 1.51 14.71 4.13
N ILE A 68 1.05 13.97 5.12
CA ILE A 68 1.42 14.10 6.52
C ILE A 68 2.14 12.81 6.90
N GLU A 69 3.38 12.91 7.31
CA GLU A 69 4.18 11.76 7.71
C GLU A 69 4.39 11.77 9.21
N ILE A 70 3.89 10.75 9.89
CA ILE A 70 4.13 10.50 11.31
C ILE A 70 5.17 9.39 11.37
N ALA A 71 6.42 9.75 11.62
CA ALA A 71 7.52 8.83 11.46
C ALA A 71 8.59 9.01 12.53
N GLU A 72 9.23 7.92 12.91
CA GLU A 72 10.48 7.97 13.62
C GLU A 72 11.64 8.09 12.60
N PRO A 73 12.52 9.10 12.73
CA PRO A 73 13.58 9.36 11.75
C PRO A 73 14.46 8.14 11.47
N GLN A 74 14.79 7.38 12.52
CA GLN A 74 15.61 6.17 12.37
C GLN A 74 14.93 5.13 11.48
N THR A 75 13.64 4.86 11.71
CA THR A 75 12.86 3.89 10.91
C THR A 75 12.77 4.32 9.45
N VAL A 76 12.67 5.62 9.17
CA VAL A 76 12.68 6.14 7.79
C VAL A 76 14.04 5.91 7.14
N HIS A 77 15.14 6.18 7.85
CA HIS A 77 16.49 5.92 7.33
C HIS A 77 16.70 4.45 6.98
N GLU A 78 16.26 3.56 7.85
CA GLU A 78 16.35 2.12 7.63
C GLU A 78 15.48 1.66 6.44
N ALA A 79 14.27 2.17 6.33
CA ALA A 79 13.39 1.92 5.19
C ALA A 79 14.01 2.38 3.86
N ILE A 80 14.67 3.55 3.85
CA ILE A 80 15.37 4.07 2.66
C ILE A 80 16.58 3.20 2.31
N ALA A 81 17.31 2.71 3.30
CA ALA A 81 18.47 1.84 3.10
C ALA A 81 18.07 0.44 2.62
N HIS A 82 16.89 -0.03 3.00
CA HIS A 82 16.37 -1.35 2.63
C HIS A 82 15.77 -1.33 1.21
N LEU A 83 16.46 -1.94 0.26
CA LEU A 83 16.07 -1.95 -1.17
C LEU A 83 14.91 -2.91 -1.50
N GLY A 84 14.39 -3.64 -0.50
CA GLY A 84 13.41 -4.69 -0.74
C GLY A 84 14.02 -5.91 -1.45
N ASP A 85 13.22 -6.96 -1.56
CA ASP A 85 13.64 -8.19 -2.23
C ASP A 85 13.59 -8.04 -3.76
N ASP A 86 14.65 -7.51 -4.35
CA ASP A 86 14.87 -7.54 -5.82
C ASP A 86 15.22 -8.95 -6.35
N ASN A 87 15.32 -9.92 -5.46
CA ASN A 87 15.63 -11.31 -5.77
C ASN A 87 14.46 -12.12 -6.33
N ARG A 88 13.51 -11.48 -7.01
CA ARG A 88 12.50 -12.23 -7.76
C ARG A 88 13.21 -13.02 -8.87
N LYS A 89 13.44 -14.30 -8.62
CA LYS A 89 13.93 -15.25 -9.63
C LYS A 89 12.83 -15.45 -10.67
N THR A 90 12.70 -14.51 -11.60
CA THR A 90 11.80 -14.64 -12.75
C THR A 90 12.60 -15.16 -13.93
N ARG A 91 12.01 -16.04 -14.73
CA ARG A 91 12.60 -16.50 -16.01
C ARG A 91 12.40 -15.49 -17.14
N LEU A 92 11.94 -14.27 -16.83
CA LEU A 92 11.62 -13.26 -17.84
C LEU A 92 12.83 -12.95 -18.72
N LYS A 93 14.02 -12.85 -18.13
CA LYS A 93 15.26 -12.60 -18.87
C LYS A 93 15.54 -13.73 -19.89
N GLU A 94 15.31 -14.99 -19.52
CA GLU A 94 15.49 -16.14 -20.40
C GLU A 94 14.50 -16.08 -21.57
N PHE A 95 13.23 -15.73 -21.32
CA PHE A 95 12.22 -15.58 -22.37
C PHE A 95 12.51 -14.41 -23.32
N LEU A 96 13.06 -13.30 -22.82
CA LEU A 96 13.39 -12.15 -23.67
C LEU A 96 14.65 -12.37 -24.49
N CYS A 97 15.56 -13.26 -24.08
CA CYS A 97 16.78 -13.58 -24.81
C CYS A 97 16.59 -14.72 -25.84
N LEU A 98 15.39 -15.30 -25.96
CA LEU A 98 15.06 -16.35 -26.92
C LEU A 98 14.59 -15.81 -28.30
N THR A 99 14.72 -14.50 -28.48
CA THR A 99 14.58 -13.82 -29.78
C THR A 99 15.94 -13.37 -30.27
#